data_1229072a5254b604fceb81553980e99a
#
_entry.id   1229072a5254b604fceb81553980e99a
#
_cell.length_a   1.000
_cell.length_b   1.000
_cell.length_c   1.000
_cell.angle_alpha   90.00
_cell.angle_beta   90.00
_cell.angle_gamma   90.00
#
_symmetry.space_group_name_H-M   'P 1'
#
loop_
_entity.id
_entity.type
_entity.pdbx_description
1 polymer ?
#
loop_
_entity_poly.entity_id
_entity_poly.type
_entity_poly.pdbx_seq_one_letter_code
_entity_poly.pdbx_strand_id
1 'polypeptide(L)'
;MNQTLLPQIGPVLETLGIVGTFVFAASGALAAARLRQTLVTFAFFALVTGVGGGTVRDLLIGAPVFWVRDAVPAIACMMAALLVWFTPRRLWSDSALDWLDAVGLAAFAVYGAAKAMSYGVPPLVAAMMGVVTGCVGGIMRDLLAGEPSILLRPELYVTAAALASGLFVALRWIGLDVPVAGVIAALLGFLLRAVAMRKGLGLPHYQTED
;
A
#
# COMPACT_ATOMS: atom_id res chain seq x y z
N MET A 1 -9.19 -18.65 -24.90
CA MET A 1 -9.75 -18.17 -23.62
C MET A 1 -9.69 -16.65 -23.67
N ASN A 2 -10.86 -15.99 -23.80
CA ASN A 2 -10.96 -14.57 -24.14
C ASN A 2 -10.36 -13.68 -23.04
N GLN A 3 -9.29 -12.96 -23.36
CA GLN A 3 -8.65 -11.94 -22.50
C GLN A 3 -9.50 -10.65 -22.34
N THR A 4 -10.68 -10.61 -22.95
CA THR A 4 -11.55 -9.40 -23.04
C THR A 4 -12.47 -9.19 -21.84
N LEU A 5 -12.40 -9.98 -20.78
CA LEU A 5 -13.32 -9.90 -19.63
C LEU A 5 -12.67 -9.45 -18.32
N LEU A 6 -11.41 -9.00 -18.34
CA LEU A 6 -10.84 -8.38 -17.13
C LEU A 6 -11.35 -6.93 -17.03
N PRO A 7 -11.98 -6.56 -15.91
CA PRO A 7 -12.43 -5.18 -15.72
C PRO A 7 -11.24 -4.22 -15.79
N GLN A 8 -11.28 -3.28 -16.74
CA GLN A 8 -10.25 -2.26 -16.86
C GLN A 8 -10.44 -1.20 -15.78
N ILE A 9 -9.42 -1.01 -14.95
CA ILE A 9 -9.46 -0.05 -13.84
C ILE A 9 -9.16 1.37 -14.32
N GLY A 10 -8.64 1.49 -15.53
CA GLY A 10 -8.23 2.76 -16.14
C GLY A 10 -6.78 3.17 -15.83
N PRO A 11 -6.16 3.95 -16.72
CA PRO A 11 -4.71 4.18 -16.70
C PRO A 11 -4.22 4.93 -15.46
N VAL A 12 -5.03 5.81 -14.88
CA VAL A 12 -4.66 6.55 -13.66
C VAL A 12 -4.53 5.63 -12.46
N LEU A 13 -5.47 4.70 -12.28
CA LEU A 13 -5.41 3.76 -11.16
C LEU A 13 -4.35 2.67 -11.39
N GLU A 14 -4.11 2.26 -12.61
CA GLU A 14 -2.99 1.38 -12.93
C GLU A 14 -1.66 2.03 -12.58
N THR A 15 -1.50 3.32 -12.92
CA THR A 15 -0.31 4.11 -12.53
C THR A 15 -0.18 4.18 -11.01
N LEU A 16 -1.26 4.46 -10.28
CA LEU A 16 -1.26 4.44 -8.81
C LEU A 16 -0.86 3.06 -8.26
N GLY A 17 -1.30 1.98 -8.89
CA GLY A 17 -0.91 0.62 -8.54
C GLY A 17 0.59 0.38 -8.71
N ILE A 18 1.17 0.79 -9.83
CA ILE A 18 2.61 0.63 -10.10
C ILE A 18 3.44 1.51 -9.17
N VAL A 19 3.07 2.78 -9.01
CA VAL A 19 3.73 3.71 -8.08
C VAL A 19 3.66 3.18 -6.66
N GLY A 20 2.49 2.74 -6.21
CA GLY A 20 2.30 2.13 -4.90
C GLY A 20 3.20 0.91 -4.71
N THR A 21 3.27 0.01 -5.71
CA THR A 21 4.15 -1.16 -5.70
C THR A 21 5.61 -0.76 -5.54
N PHE A 22 6.10 0.19 -6.36
CA PHE A 22 7.48 0.64 -6.32
C PHE A 22 7.85 1.26 -4.98
N VAL A 23 6.99 2.14 -4.47
CA VAL A 23 7.23 2.87 -3.20
C VAL A 23 7.19 1.92 -2.01
N PHE A 24 6.24 1.00 -1.96
CA PHE A 24 6.23 -0.06 -0.94
C PHE A 24 7.44 -0.98 -1.04
N ALA A 25 7.82 -1.39 -2.24
CA ALA A 25 9.03 -2.18 -2.46
C ALA A 25 10.28 -1.47 -1.96
N ALA A 26 10.39 -0.15 -2.20
CA ALA A 26 11.49 0.65 -1.68
C ALA A 26 11.48 0.70 -0.14
N SER A 27 10.30 0.83 0.49
CA SER A 27 10.20 0.74 1.96
C SER A 27 10.64 -0.62 2.50
N GLY A 28 10.31 -1.72 1.80
CA GLY A 28 10.78 -3.07 2.13
C GLY A 28 12.29 -3.20 2.00
N ALA A 29 12.86 -2.70 0.90
CA ALA A 29 14.31 -2.69 0.70
C ALA A 29 15.03 -1.86 1.78
N LEU A 30 14.46 -0.73 2.22
CA LEU A 30 15.00 0.07 3.32
C LEU A 30 14.94 -0.68 4.66
N ALA A 31 13.92 -1.48 4.91
CA ALA A 31 13.88 -2.34 6.09
C ALA A 31 15.03 -3.35 6.08
N ALA A 32 15.28 -4.02 4.94
CA ALA A 32 16.42 -4.90 4.77
C ALA A 32 17.76 -4.17 4.93
N ALA A 33 17.88 -2.92 4.47
CA ALA A 33 19.06 -2.08 4.63
C ALA A 33 19.35 -1.75 6.10
N ARG A 34 18.32 -1.47 6.91
CA ARG A 34 18.45 -1.27 8.37
C ARG A 34 19.01 -2.50 9.05
N LEU A 35 18.62 -3.68 8.61
CA LEU A 35 19.07 -4.97 9.10
C LEU A 35 20.41 -5.41 8.50
N ARG A 36 21.04 -4.59 7.64
CA ARG A 36 22.33 -4.87 6.95
C ARG A 36 22.33 -6.20 6.19
N GLN A 37 21.23 -6.49 5.50
CA GLN A 37 21.02 -7.75 4.81
C GLN A 37 21.71 -7.79 3.43
N THR A 38 21.71 -8.98 2.78
CA THR A 38 22.24 -9.19 1.43
C THR A 38 21.32 -8.64 0.35
N LEU A 39 21.82 -8.46 -0.88
CA LEU A 39 21.02 -8.04 -2.03
C LEU A 39 19.81 -8.97 -2.29
N VAL A 40 19.99 -10.29 -2.08
CA VAL A 40 18.90 -11.26 -2.24
C VAL A 40 17.79 -10.98 -1.22
N THR A 41 18.15 -10.67 0.02
CA THR A 41 17.18 -10.29 1.06
C THR A 41 16.49 -8.95 0.72
N PHE A 42 17.22 -7.96 0.17
CA PHE A 42 16.61 -6.72 -0.33
C PHE A 42 15.54 -6.99 -1.39
N ALA A 43 15.87 -7.83 -2.38
CA ALA A 43 14.93 -8.19 -3.42
C ALA A 43 13.69 -8.91 -2.85
N PHE A 44 13.89 -9.81 -1.89
CA PHE A 44 12.80 -10.53 -1.23
C PHE A 44 11.90 -9.60 -0.40
N PHE A 45 12.49 -8.73 0.43
CA PHE A 45 11.74 -7.72 1.19
C PHE A 45 10.96 -6.79 0.29
N ALA A 46 11.60 -6.28 -0.78
CA ALA A 46 10.96 -5.42 -1.76
C ALA A 46 9.76 -6.11 -2.42
N LEU A 47 9.94 -7.37 -2.86
CA LEU A 47 8.86 -8.14 -3.48
C LEU A 47 7.71 -8.35 -2.50
N VAL A 48 7.95 -8.93 -1.33
CA VAL A 48 6.91 -9.25 -0.35
C VAL A 48 6.16 -7.98 0.09
N THR A 49 6.86 -6.89 0.34
CA THR A 49 6.24 -5.63 0.76
C THR A 49 5.44 -5.00 -0.40
N GLY A 50 6.01 -4.99 -1.61
CA GLY A 50 5.41 -4.32 -2.76
C GLY A 50 4.18 -5.03 -3.34
N VAL A 51 4.14 -6.37 -3.30
CA VAL A 51 3.02 -7.12 -3.90
C VAL A 51 2.15 -7.85 -2.88
N GLY A 52 2.57 -7.94 -1.61
CA GLY A 52 1.90 -8.75 -0.59
C GLY A 52 0.45 -8.33 -0.34
N GLY A 53 0.19 -7.06 -0.10
CA GLY A 53 -1.17 -6.54 0.12
C GLY A 53 -2.10 -6.77 -1.07
N GLY A 54 -1.60 -6.51 -2.28
CA GLY A 54 -2.35 -6.77 -3.51
C GLY A 54 -2.60 -8.26 -3.77
N THR A 55 -1.66 -9.13 -3.37
CA THR A 55 -1.83 -10.59 -3.47
C THR A 55 -2.95 -11.06 -2.55
N VAL A 56 -2.95 -10.64 -1.28
CA VAL A 56 -4.00 -10.99 -0.33
C VAL A 56 -5.36 -10.52 -0.82
N ARG A 57 -5.46 -9.27 -1.30
CA ARG A 57 -6.69 -8.75 -1.90
C ARG A 57 -7.16 -9.62 -3.05
N ASP A 58 -6.30 -9.91 -4.01
CA ASP A 58 -6.67 -10.63 -5.22
C ASP A 58 -7.19 -12.03 -4.89
N LEU A 59 -6.57 -12.73 -3.94
CA LEU A 59 -7.04 -14.01 -3.45
C LEU A 59 -8.42 -13.91 -2.79
N LEU A 60 -8.66 -12.87 -1.98
CA LEU A 60 -9.92 -12.68 -1.27
C LEU A 60 -11.09 -12.36 -2.21
N ILE A 61 -10.85 -11.60 -3.28
CA ILE A 61 -11.88 -11.25 -4.26
C ILE A 61 -12.00 -12.24 -5.43
N GLY A 62 -11.25 -13.34 -5.41
CA GLY A 62 -11.22 -14.32 -6.49
C GLY A 62 -10.61 -13.81 -7.79
N ALA A 63 -9.80 -12.75 -7.73
CA ALA A 63 -9.11 -12.20 -8.89
C ALA A 63 -7.80 -12.95 -9.17
N PRO A 64 -7.33 -13.00 -10.41
CA PRO A 64 -5.98 -13.46 -10.71
C PRO A 64 -4.96 -12.55 -10.02
N VAL A 65 -3.97 -13.14 -9.35
CA VAL A 65 -2.90 -12.38 -8.68
C VAL A 65 -2.14 -11.54 -9.71
N PHE A 66 -2.17 -10.22 -9.52
CA PHE A 66 -1.82 -9.23 -10.55
C PHE A 66 -0.37 -9.37 -11.07
N TRP A 67 0.60 -9.53 -10.19
CA TRP A 67 2.02 -9.63 -10.56
C TRP A 67 2.44 -11.00 -11.11
N VAL A 68 1.60 -12.02 -10.97
CA VAL A 68 1.82 -13.35 -11.60
C VAL A 68 1.39 -13.33 -13.08
N ARG A 69 0.47 -12.43 -13.44
CA ARG A 69 -0.02 -12.26 -14.82
C ARG A 69 0.73 -11.18 -15.60
N ASP A 70 1.29 -10.21 -14.89
CA ASP A 70 2.05 -9.09 -15.45
C ASP A 70 3.38 -8.96 -14.70
N ALA A 71 4.49 -8.98 -15.43
CA ALA A 71 5.82 -8.88 -14.85
C ALA A 71 6.18 -7.45 -14.38
N VAL A 72 5.45 -6.42 -14.84
CA VAL A 72 5.77 -5.00 -14.52
C VAL A 72 5.85 -4.74 -13.02
N PRO A 73 4.91 -5.18 -12.17
CA PRO A 73 5.02 -4.99 -10.72
C PRO A 73 6.24 -5.70 -10.10
N ALA A 74 6.55 -6.91 -10.55
CA ALA A 74 7.73 -7.64 -10.07
C ALA A 74 9.03 -6.93 -10.48
N ILE A 75 9.11 -6.44 -11.71
CA ILE A 75 10.24 -5.63 -12.20
C ILE A 75 10.36 -4.35 -11.37
N ALA A 76 9.25 -3.67 -11.08
CA ALA A 76 9.25 -2.47 -10.24
C ALA A 76 9.83 -2.76 -8.83
N CYS A 77 9.49 -3.90 -8.24
CA CYS A 77 10.06 -4.32 -6.95
C CYS A 77 11.58 -4.56 -7.05
N MET A 78 12.05 -5.21 -8.10
CA MET A 78 13.48 -5.45 -8.30
C MET A 78 14.24 -4.13 -8.52
N MET A 79 13.68 -3.23 -9.30
CA MET A 79 14.26 -1.90 -9.53
C MET A 79 14.33 -1.09 -8.23
N ALA A 80 13.31 -1.13 -7.40
CA ALA A 80 13.31 -0.49 -6.09
C ALA A 80 14.41 -1.07 -5.16
N ALA A 81 14.56 -2.40 -5.13
CA ALA A 81 15.61 -3.06 -4.38
C ALA A 81 17.01 -2.64 -4.83
N LEU A 82 17.26 -2.63 -6.13
CA LEU A 82 18.53 -2.18 -6.71
C LEU A 82 18.80 -0.70 -6.44
N LEU A 83 17.77 0.14 -6.59
CA LEU A 83 17.89 1.56 -6.27
C LEU A 83 18.36 1.78 -4.84
N VAL A 84 17.70 1.15 -3.87
CA VAL A 84 18.06 1.27 -2.45
C VAL A 84 19.44 0.67 -2.19
N TRP A 85 19.79 -0.46 -2.81
CA TRP A 85 21.09 -1.12 -2.64
C TRP A 85 22.26 -0.26 -3.08
N PHE A 86 22.16 0.38 -4.27
CA PHE A 86 23.24 1.20 -4.81
C PHE A 86 23.24 2.65 -4.29
N THR A 87 22.20 3.05 -3.56
CA THR A 87 22.11 4.41 -3.02
C THR A 87 22.75 4.48 -1.64
N PRO A 88 23.71 5.40 -1.40
CA PRO A 88 24.34 5.53 -0.09
C PRO A 88 23.34 5.81 1.03
N ARG A 89 23.49 5.13 2.17
CA ARG A 89 22.60 5.26 3.32
C ARG A 89 22.38 6.72 3.78
N ARG A 90 23.37 7.57 3.59
CA ARG A 90 23.28 9.01 3.94
C ARG A 90 22.22 9.79 3.19
N LEU A 91 21.73 9.27 2.04
CA LEU A 91 20.66 9.89 1.27
C LEU A 91 19.27 9.51 1.80
N TRP A 92 19.17 8.50 2.64
CA TRP A 92 17.93 8.05 3.24
C TRP A 92 17.84 8.57 4.67
N SER A 93 16.86 9.46 4.94
CA SER A 93 16.57 9.90 6.30
C SER A 93 16.07 8.73 7.16
N ASP A 94 16.19 8.83 8.47
CA ASP A 94 15.68 7.79 9.37
C ASP A 94 14.17 7.57 9.24
N SER A 95 13.43 8.58 8.80
CA SER A 95 12.00 8.51 8.54
C SER A 95 11.64 8.14 7.09
N ALA A 96 12.62 7.91 6.20
CA ALA A 96 12.34 7.66 4.77
C ALA A 96 11.43 6.44 4.56
N LEU A 97 11.63 5.37 5.34
CA LEU A 97 10.79 4.18 5.30
C LEU A 97 9.31 4.54 5.58
N ASP A 98 9.07 5.33 6.64
CA ASP A 98 7.71 5.68 7.05
C ASP A 98 7.02 6.60 6.03
N TRP A 99 7.79 7.52 5.38
CA TRP A 99 7.27 8.38 4.32
C TRP A 99 6.94 7.61 3.04
N LEU A 100 7.80 6.69 2.63
CA LEU A 100 7.52 5.82 1.49
C LEU A 100 6.30 4.94 1.77
N ASP A 101 6.23 4.36 2.98
CA ASP A 101 5.07 3.59 3.41
C ASP A 101 3.77 4.42 3.38
N ALA A 102 3.80 5.68 3.84
CA ALA A 102 2.64 6.57 3.82
C ALA A 102 2.11 6.85 2.39
N VAL A 103 3.01 7.04 1.43
CA VAL A 103 2.65 7.20 0.00
C VAL A 103 2.06 5.90 -0.55
N GLY A 104 2.72 4.78 -0.30
CA GLY A 104 2.27 3.46 -0.73
C GLY A 104 0.91 3.08 -0.14
N LEU A 105 0.72 3.33 1.16
CA LEU A 105 -0.54 3.13 1.89
C LEU A 105 -1.72 3.84 1.19
N ALA A 106 -1.56 5.13 0.93
CA ALA A 106 -2.62 5.94 0.34
C ALA A 106 -2.95 5.50 -1.10
N ALA A 107 -1.93 5.25 -1.92
CA ALA A 107 -2.10 4.78 -3.29
C ALA A 107 -2.77 3.39 -3.33
N PHE A 108 -2.30 2.46 -2.50
CA PHE A 108 -2.83 1.10 -2.48
C PHE A 108 -4.21 0.98 -1.82
N ALA A 109 -4.53 1.83 -0.86
CA ALA A 109 -5.88 1.86 -0.29
C ALA A 109 -6.92 2.23 -1.36
N VAL A 110 -6.65 3.24 -2.17
CA VAL A 110 -7.51 3.63 -3.29
C VAL A 110 -7.53 2.57 -4.39
N TYR A 111 -6.36 2.12 -4.84
CA TYR A 111 -6.25 1.10 -5.89
C TYR A 111 -6.95 -0.21 -5.50
N GLY A 112 -6.79 -0.63 -4.23
CA GLY A 112 -7.41 -1.83 -3.70
C GLY A 112 -8.94 -1.76 -3.68
N ALA A 113 -9.49 -0.63 -3.23
CA ALA A 113 -10.94 -0.39 -3.25
C ALA A 113 -11.49 -0.35 -4.69
N ALA A 114 -10.80 0.35 -5.59
CA ALA A 114 -11.20 0.45 -6.99
C ALA A 114 -11.20 -0.92 -7.69
N LYS A 115 -10.17 -1.72 -7.48
CA LYS A 115 -10.10 -3.06 -8.06
C LYS A 115 -11.18 -3.98 -7.48
N ALA A 116 -11.44 -3.92 -6.18
CA ALA A 116 -12.52 -4.69 -5.57
C ALA A 116 -13.90 -4.31 -6.17
N MET A 117 -14.17 -3.01 -6.33
CA MET A 117 -15.40 -2.54 -6.97
C MET A 117 -15.52 -3.03 -8.42
N SER A 118 -14.43 -3.05 -9.19
CA SER A 118 -14.44 -3.54 -10.58
C SER A 118 -14.73 -5.03 -10.68
N TYR A 119 -14.53 -5.80 -9.61
CA TYR A 119 -14.92 -7.21 -9.48
C TYR A 119 -16.32 -7.40 -8.89
N GLY A 120 -17.11 -6.34 -8.76
CA GLY A 120 -18.48 -6.42 -8.24
C GLY A 120 -18.59 -6.55 -6.72
N VAL A 121 -17.51 -6.33 -5.98
CA VAL A 121 -17.53 -6.36 -4.51
C VAL A 121 -18.38 -5.19 -3.99
N PRO A 122 -19.28 -5.41 -3.00
CA PRO A 122 -20.11 -4.34 -2.44
C PRO A 122 -19.27 -3.18 -1.89
N PRO A 123 -19.77 -1.92 -1.95
CA PRO A 123 -19.00 -0.71 -1.63
C PRO A 123 -18.27 -0.74 -0.29
N LEU A 124 -18.95 -1.13 0.78
CA LEU A 124 -18.35 -1.22 2.11
C LEU A 124 -17.19 -2.23 2.15
N VAL A 125 -17.41 -3.42 1.58
CA VAL A 125 -16.37 -4.47 1.52
C VAL A 125 -15.23 -4.04 0.60
N ALA A 126 -15.52 -3.32 -0.49
CA ALA A 126 -14.49 -2.77 -1.36
C ALA A 126 -13.60 -1.75 -0.62
N ALA A 127 -14.19 -0.90 0.23
CA ALA A 127 -13.40 -0.01 1.10
C ALA A 127 -12.50 -0.81 2.06
N MET A 128 -13.02 -1.89 2.67
CA MET A 128 -12.23 -2.78 3.52
C MET A 128 -11.09 -3.47 2.74
N MET A 129 -11.34 -3.88 1.48
CA MET A 129 -10.28 -4.43 0.61
C MET A 129 -9.19 -3.39 0.30
N GLY A 130 -9.57 -2.12 0.21
CA GLY A 130 -8.61 -1.01 0.12
C GLY A 130 -7.71 -0.94 1.36
N VAL A 131 -8.29 -1.00 2.56
CA VAL A 131 -7.52 -1.04 3.82
C VAL A 131 -6.58 -2.24 3.86
N VAL A 132 -7.07 -3.43 3.55
CA VAL A 132 -6.26 -4.66 3.49
C VAL A 132 -5.08 -4.48 2.51
N THR A 133 -5.36 -3.96 1.30
CA THR A 133 -4.34 -3.76 0.28
C THR A 133 -3.25 -2.79 0.74
N GLY A 134 -3.65 -1.69 1.37
CA GLY A 134 -2.72 -0.67 1.85
C GLY A 134 -1.91 -1.08 3.07
N CYS A 135 -2.50 -1.84 3.99
CA CYS A 135 -1.85 -2.15 5.28
C CYS A 135 -1.00 -3.44 5.27
N VAL A 136 -1.45 -4.48 4.55
CA VAL A 136 -0.84 -5.82 4.66
C VAL A 136 0.62 -5.83 4.19
N GLY A 137 0.98 -5.04 3.16
CA GLY A 137 2.36 -4.94 2.70
C GLY A 137 3.32 -4.46 3.80
N GLY A 138 2.96 -3.39 4.52
CA GLY A 138 3.72 -2.87 5.66
C GLY A 138 3.77 -3.84 6.84
N ILE A 139 2.65 -4.51 7.14
CA ILE A 139 2.60 -5.55 8.19
C ILE A 139 3.56 -6.71 7.86
N MET A 140 3.55 -7.21 6.63
CA MET A 140 4.46 -8.28 6.19
C MET A 140 5.92 -7.84 6.28
N ARG A 141 6.24 -6.62 5.89
CA ARG A 141 7.57 -6.03 6.02
C ARG A 141 8.06 -6.04 7.47
N ASP A 142 7.24 -5.50 8.37
CA ASP A 142 7.61 -5.38 9.78
C ASP A 142 7.79 -6.77 10.40
N LEU A 143 6.91 -7.73 10.08
CA LEU A 143 7.02 -9.12 10.53
C LEU A 143 8.31 -9.78 10.04
N LEU A 144 8.68 -9.59 8.78
CA LEU A 144 9.94 -10.11 8.22
C LEU A 144 11.17 -9.44 8.87
N ALA A 145 11.04 -8.17 9.24
CA ALA A 145 12.09 -7.43 9.92
C ALA A 145 12.26 -7.80 11.40
N GLY A 146 11.30 -8.55 11.98
CA GLY A 146 11.27 -8.83 13.42
C GLY A 146 10.93 -7.60 14.26
N GLU A 147 10.34 -6.57 13.64
CA GLU A 147 9.96 -5.32 14.28
C GLU A 147 8.48 -5.37 14.69
N PRO A 148 8.10 -4.65 15.77
CA PRO A 148 6.68 -4.51 16.12
C PRO A 148 5.92 -3.89 14.94
N SER A 149 4.86 -4.60 14.49
CA SER A 149 4.06 -4.14 13.36
C SER A 149 3.53 -2.73 13.59
N ILE A 150 3.57 -1.91 12.54
CA ILE A 150 2.99 -0.56 12.51
C ILE A 150 1.52 -0.55 12.93
N LEU A 151 0.81 -1.67 12.73
CA LEU A 151 -0.58 -1.86 13.16
C LEU A 151 -0.74 -1.76 14.68
N LEU A 152 0.26 -2.20 15.45
CA LEU A 152 0.23 -2.21 16.91
C LEU A 152 0.68 -0.87 17.53
N ARG A 153 1.16 0.04 16.70
CA ARG A 153 1.49 1.40 17.14
C ARG A 153 0.21 2.24 17.22
N PRO A 154 0.09 3.18 18.18
CA PRO A 154 -1.10 4.01 18.33
C PRO A 154 -1.27 5.04 17.19
N GLU A 155 -0.53 4.91 16.13
CA GLU A 155 -0.49 5.85 15.02
C GLU A 155 -1.74 5.75 14.12
N LEU A 156 -2.09 6.86 13.44
CA LEU A 156 -3.19 6.92 12.47
C LEU A 156 -2.79 6.23 11.16
N TYR A 157 -2.54 4.92 11.21
CA TYR A 157 -2.12 4.12 10.06
C TYR A 157 -3.33 3.52 9.32
N VAL A 158 -4.05 2.64 9.99
CA VAL A 158 -5.25 2.01 9.43
C VAL A 158 -6.35 3.04 9.16
N THR A 159 -6.45 4.06 9.99
CA THR A 159 -7.40 5.18 9.81
C THR A 159 -7.12 5.98 8.55
N ALA A 160 -5.85 6.19 8.20
CA ALA A 160 -5.47 6.86 6.95
C ALA A 160 -5.84 6.01 5.72
N ALA A 161 -5.61 4.70 5.78
CA ALA A 161 -6.04 3.77 4.73
C ALA A 161 -7.56 3.72 4.61
N ALA A 162 -8.28 3.69 5.74
CA ALA A 162 -9.74 3.69 5.78
C ALA A 162 -10.33 5.00 5.23
N LEU A 163 -9.70 6.15 5.55
CA LEU A 163 -10.09 7.43 4.96
C LEU A 163 -9.90 7.40 3.43
N ALA A 164 -8.74 6.99 2.94
CA ALA A 164 -8.45 6.94 1.51
C ALA A 164 -9.42 6.02 0.76
N SER A 165 -9.58 4.78 1.22
CA SER A 165 -10.44 3.80 0.55
C SER A 165 -11.92 4.14 0.70
N GLY A 166 -12.36 4.54 1.89
CA GLY A 166 -13.76 4.91 2.16
C GLY A 166 -14.18 6.17 1.39
N LEU A 167 -13.32 7.19 1.36
CA LEU A 167 -13.57 8.41 0.59
C LEU A 167 -13.64 8.10 -0.91
N PHE A 168 -12.74 7.28 -1.45
CA PHE A 168 -12.80 6.87 -2.85
C PHE A 168 -14.16 6.24 -3.17
N VAL A 169 -14.62 5.28 -2.36
CA VAL A 169 -15.90 4.63 -2.55
C VAL A 169 -17.08 5.62 -2.46
N ALA A 170 -17.04 6.53 -1.48
CA ALA A 170 -18.08 7.56 -1.32
C ALA A 170 -18.14 8.52 -2.53
N LEU A 171 -16.98 8.99 -3.01
CA LEU A 171 -16.90 9.86 -4.18
C LEU A 171 -17.40 9.16 -5.45
N ARG A 172 -17.13 7.87 -5.60
CA ARG A 172 -17.66 7.05 -6.68
C ARG A 172 -19.18 6.89 -6.58
N TRP A 173 -19.71 6.76 -5.37
CA TRP A 173 -21.15 6.63 -5.15
C TRP A 173 -21.93 7.89 -5.53
N ILE A 174 -21.35 9.08 -5.32
CA ILE A 174 -21.95 10.35 -5.76
C ILE A 174 -21.66 10.69 -7.23
N GLY A 175 -21.04 9.76 -7.99
CA GLY A 175 -20.89 9.87 -9.44
C GLY A 175 -19.61 10.55 -9.92
N LEU A 176 -18.63 10.87 -9.05
CA LEU A 176 -17.35 11.40 -9.51
C LEU A 176 -16.60 10.38 -10.37
N ASP A 177 -15.89 10.87 -11.38
CA ASP A 177 -15.04 10.04 -12.22
C ASP A 177 -13.92 9.33 -11.43
N VAL A 178 -13.61 8.11 -11.87
CA VAL A 178 -12.61 7.26 -11.20
C VAL A 178 -11.26 7.96 -10.98
N PRO A 179 -10.65 8.64 -11.98
CA PRO A 179 -9.39 9.33 -11.80
C PRO A 179 -9.45 10.46 -10.76
N VAL A 180 -10.51 11.27 -10.82
CA VAL A 180 -10.68 12.42 -9.91
C VAL A 180 -10.90 11.93 -8.47
N ALA A 181 -11.81 10.98 -8.29
CA ALA A 181 -12.05 10.35 -6.98
C ALA A 181 -10.79 9.71 -6.42
N GLY A 182 -10.01 9.02 -7.27
CA GLY A 182 -8.78 8.36 -6.90
C GLY A 182 -7.70 9.33 -6.39
N VAL A 183 -7.45 10.40 -7.14
CA VAL A 183 -6.45 11.42 -6.75
C VAL A 183 -6.86 12.13 -5.47
N ILE A 184 -8.10 12.59 -5.35
CA ILE A 184 -8.60 13.28 -4.14
C ILE A 184 -8.47 12.36 -2.91
N ALA A 185 -8.93 11.12 -3.02
CA ALA A 185 -8.92 10.17 -1.92
C ALA A 185 -7.48 9.80 -1.49
N ALA A 186 -6.59 9.55 -2.44
CA ALA A 186 -5.19 9.26 -2.15
C ALA A 186 -4.48 10.45 -1.48
N LEU A 187 -4.69 11.67 -1.98
CA LEU A 187 -4.11 12.87 -1.40
C LEU A 187 -4.60 13.09 0.04
N LEU A 188 -5.89 12.96 0.31
CA LEU A 188 -6.43 13.17 1.65
C LEU A 188 -5.99 12.08 2.63
N GLY A 189 -5.93 10.82 2.19
CA GLY A 189 -5.38 9.74 3.00
C GLY A 189 -3.90 9.95 3.33
N PHE A 190 -3.10 10.32 2.32
CA PHE A 190 -1.69 10.67 2.52
C PHE A 190 -1.52 11.87 3.45
N LEU A 191 -2.29 12.94 3.27
CA LEU A 191 -2.22 14.13 4.12
C LEU A 191 -2.55 13.81 5.58
N LEU A 192 -3.58 12.99 5.83
CA LEU A 192 -3.89 12.55 7.19
C LEU A 192 -2.69 11.81 7.81
N ARG A 193 -2.10 10.86 7.07
CA ARG A 193 -0.92 10.12 7.54
C ARG A 193 0.28 11.04 7.77
N ALA A 194 0.56 11.95 6.85
CA ALA A 194 1.66 12.90 6.94
C ALA A 194 1.53 13.85 8.14
N VAL A 195 0.32 14.35 8.40
CA VAL A 195 0.04 15.19 9.57
C VAL A 195 0.18 14.40 10.87
N ALA A 196 -0.34 13.17 10.90
CA ALA A 196 -0.23 12.28 12.06
C ALA A 196 1.25 12.00 12.41
N MET A 197 2.06 11.66 11.41
CA MET A 197 3.50 11.42 11.60
C MET A 197 4.25 12.65 12.11
N ARG A 198 3.95 13.85 11.55
CA ARG A 198 4.62 15.10 11.95
C ARG A 198 4.22 15.58 13.33
N LYS A 199 2.97 15.37 13.72
CA LYS A 199 2.42 15.84 15.00
C LYS A 199 2.40 14.77 16.09
N GLY A 200 2.81 13.54 15.79
CA GLY A 200 2.73 12.42 16.72
C GLY A 200 1.28 12.09 17.13
N LEU A 201 0.32 12.24 16.19
CA LEU A 201 -1.08 11.97 16.50
C LEU A 201 -1.32 10.45 16.52
N GLY A 202 -1.96 9.99 17.58
CA GLY A 202 -2.33 8.60 17.78
C GLY A 202 -3.76 8.44 18.29
N LEU A 203 -4.24 7.19 18.25
CA LEU A 203 -5.53 6.82 18.83
C LEU A 203 -5.37 6.50 20.33
N PRO A 204 -6.39 6.78 21.16
CA PRO A 204 -6.37 6.38 22.57
C PRO A 204 -6.33 4.86 22.67
N HIS A 205 -5.58 4.36 23.65
CA HIS A 205 -5.56 2.94 23.99
C HIS A 205 -6.82 2.56 24.77
N TYR A 206 -7.19 1.26 24.67
CA TYR A 206 -8.19 0.72 25.55
C TYR A 206 -7.68 0.80 26.99
N GLN A 207 -8.45 1.49 27.84
CA GLN A 207 -8.14 1.60 29.27
C GLN A 207 -8.79 0.43 30.00
N THR A 208 -7.98 -0.39 30.68
CA THR A 208 -8.46 -1.29 31.71
C THR A 208 -8.53 -0.49 33.01
N GLU A 209 -9.69 -0.37 33.59
CA GLU A 209 -9.80 0.07 34.99
C GLU A 209 -9.21 -1.05 35.85
N ASP A 210 -8.01 -0.85 36.37
CA ASP A 210 -7.41 -1.66 37.43
C ASP A 210 -7.95 -1.22 38.78
#